data_032794fef929787e854228920bba9edb
#
_entry.id   032794fef929787e854228920bba9edb
#
_cell.length_a   1.000
_cell.length_b   1.000
_cell.length_c   1.000
_cell.angle_alpha   90.00
_cell.angle_beta   90.00
_cell.angle_gamma   90.00
#
_symmetry.space_group_name_H-M   'P 1'
#
loop_
_entity.id
_entity.type
_entity.pdbx_description
1 polymer ?
#
loop_
_entity_poly.entity_id
_entity_poly.type
_entity_poly.pdbx_seq_one_letter_code
_entity_poly.pdbx_strand_id
1 'polypeptide(L)'
;MKKRTALIEIGKDGTFGVFSPDIKSVIFGEGNTVAEAKADFENSVREIIQFCQEDGVQDPDDLKNVTFVYKYDMPSFLNYYKYLNVTQFARYAGINPSLMRQYKQ
;
A
#
# COMPACT_ATOMS: atom_id res chain seq x y z
N MET A 1 -22.91 1.65 8.46
CA MET A 1 -21.55 2.05 8.05
C MET A 1 -21.23 1.51 6.68
N LYS A 2 -20.70 2.35 5.82
CA LYS A 2 -20.27 1.93 4.48
C LYS A 2 -18.91 1.26 4.58
N LYS A 3 -18.75 0.15 3.88
CA LYS A 3 -17.47 -0.56 3.79
C LYS A 3 -16.73 -0.16 2.53
N ARG A 4 -15.44 0.18 2.66
CA ARG A 4 -14.56 0.49 1.53
C ARG A 4 -13.32 -0.39 1.63
N THR A 5 -12.78 -0.74 0.49
CA THR A 5 -11.59 -1.58 0.44
C THR A 5 -10.34 -0.72 0.56
N ALA A 6 -9.42 -1.12 1.43
CA ALA A 6 -8.08 -0.59 1.48
C ALA A 6 -7.12 -1.71 1.06
N LEU A 7 -6.35 -1.48 0.00
CA LEU A 7 -5.43 -2.46 -0.53
C LEU A 7 -4.04 -2.27 0.06
N ILE A 8 -3.47 -3.38 0.50
CA ILE A 8 -2.10 -3.43 1.02
C ILE A 8 -1.21 -3.99 -0.08
N GLU A 9 -0.20 -3.21 -0.47
CA GLU A 9 0.77 -3.63 -1.48
C GLU A 9 2.17 -3.61 -0.91
N ILE A 10 3.09 -4.28 -1.57
CA ILE A 10 4.51 -4.27 -1.22
C ILE A 10 5.30 -3.83 -2.44
N GLY A 11 6.21 -2.88 -2.23
CA GLY A 11 7.13 -2.41 -3.26
C GLY A 11 8.37 -3.27 -3.37
N LYS A 12 9.16 -3.02 -4.40
CA LYS A 12 10.40 -3.78 -4.65
C LYS A 12 11.43 -3.62 -3.54
N ASP A 13 11.38 -2.50 -2.84
CA ASP A 13 12.26 -2.20 -1.70
C ASP A 13 11.81 -2.87 -0.40
N GLY A 14 10.66 -3.56 -0.40
CA GLY A 14 10.12 -4.22 0.76
C GLY A 14 9.26 -3.35 1.65
N THR A 15 9.02 -2.08 1.29
CA THR A 15 8.09 -1.24 2.05
C THR A 15 6.65 -1.55 1.68
N PHE A 16 5.75 -1.39 2.66
CA PHE A 16 4.33 -1.63 2.47
C PHE A 16 3.59 -0.33 2.23
N GLY A 17 2.60 -0.37 1.34
CA GLY A 17 1.73 0.76 1.07
C GLY A 17 0.28 0.36 1.24
N VAL A 18 -0.56 1.31 1.66
CA VAL A 18 -2.01 1.11 1.79
C VAL A 18 -2.71 2.25 1.07
N PHE A 19 -3.64 1.91 0.20
CA PHE A 19 -4.45 2.90 -0.50
C PHE A 19 -5.85 2.34 -0.72
N SER A 20 -6.81 3.22 -0.98
CA SER A 20 -8.19 2.79 -1.25
C SER A 20 -8.58 3.20 -2.68
N PRO A 21 -8.84 2.23 -3.57
CA PRO A 21 -9.32 2.53 -4.91
C PRO A 21 -10.80 2.92 -4.95
N ASP A 22 -11.53 2.67 -3.85
CA ASP A 22 -12.99 2.86 -3.80
C ASP A 22 -13.39 4.30 -3.47
N ILE A 23 -12.45 5.15 -3.08
CA ILE A 23 -12.74 6.52 -2.66
C ILE A 23 -12.09 7.51 -3.61
N LYS A 24 -12.71 8.70 -3.70
CA LYS A 24 -12.18 9.79 -4.53
C LYS A 24 -11.03 10.53 -3.86
N SER A 25 -11.04 10.58 -2.53
CA SER A 25 -9.96 11.21 -1.77
C SER A 25 -8.65 10.43 -1.98
N VAL A 26 -7.58 11.17 -2.26
CA VAL A 26 -6.26 10.54 -2.44
C VAL A 26 -5.63 10.38 -1.06
N ILE A 27 -5.69 9.17 -0.53
CA ILE A 27 -5.15 8.83 0.79
C ILE A 27 -4.20 7.66 0.63
N PHE A 28 -3.02 7.79 1.21
CA PHE A 28 -1.99 6.78 1.11
C PHE A 28 -1.28 6.65 2.46
N GLY A 29 -0.96 5.42 2.83
CA GLY A 29 -0.14 5.14 4.01
C GLY A 29 1.01 4.23 3.61
N GLU A 30 2.13 4.36 4.30
CA GLU A 30 3.28 3.49 4.06
C GLU A 30 4.03 3.20 5.35
N GLY A 31 4.79 2.12 5.34
CA GLY A 31 5.59 1.73 6.49
C GLY A 31 6.45 0.51 6.17
N ASN A 32 7.33 0.17 7.11
CA ASN A 32 8.21 -0.99 6.99
C ASN A 32 7.52 -2.29 7.39
N THR A 33 6.36 -2.19 8.01
CA THR A 33 5.51 -3.33 8.36
C THR A 33 4.08 -3.05 7.92
N VAL A 34 3.27 -4.10 7.81
CA VAL A 34 1.85 -3.95 7.50
C VAL A 34 1.15 -3.12 8.56
N ALA A 35 1.48 -3.35 9.84
CA ALA A 35 0.88 -2.58 10.95
C ALA A 35 1.20 -1.09 10.84
N GLU A 36 2.44 -0.74 10.52
CA GLU A 36 2.85 0.65 10.33
C GLU A 36 2.13 1.31 9.15
N ALA A 37 2.03 0.58 8.03
CA ALA A 37 1.35 1.10 6.83
C ALA A 37 -0.12 1.34 7.09
N LYS A 38 -0.80 0.43 7.80
CA LYS A 38 -2.20 0.61 8.19
C LYS A 38 -2.39 1.81 9.11
N ALA A 39 -1.52 1.93 10.12
CA ALA A 39 -1.59 3.04 11.08
C ALA A 39 -1.39 4.38 10.37
N ASP A 40 -0.46 4.45 9.44
CA ASP A 40 -0.19 5.66 8.66
C ASP A 40 -1.40 6.02 7.79
N PHE A 41 -2.01 5.03 7.14
CA PHE A 41 -3.21 5.23 6.34
C PHE A 41 -4.36 5.76 7.19
N GLU A 42 -4.64 5.14 8.34
CA GLU A 42 -5.70 5.57 9.24
C GLU A 42 -5.45 6.97 9.80
N ASN A 43 -4.20 7.28 10.10
CA ASN A 43 -3.83 8.63 10.55
C ASN A 43 -4.08 9.66 9.45
N SER A 44 -3.79 9.34 8.19
CA SER A 44 -4.05 10.22 7.05
C SER A 44 -5.56 10.49 6.90
N VAL A 45 -6.40 9.48 7.10
CA VAL A 45 -7.86 9.66 7.09
C VAL A 45 -8.28 10.63 8.19
N ARG A 46 -7.78 10.44 9.41
CA ARG A 46 -8.10 11.32 10.55
C ARG A 46 -7.67 12.76 10.30
N GLU A 47 -6.49 12.95 9.71
CA GLU A 47 -5.98 14.29 9.41
C GLU A 47 -6.88 15.03 8.42
N ILE A 48 -7.38 14.35 7.39
CA ILE A 48 -8.28 14.97 6.42
C ILE A 48 -9.58 15.39 7.09
N ILE A 49 -10.15 14.51 7.92
CA ILE A 49 -11.39 14.82 8.64
C ILE A 49 -11.18 16.00 9.59
N GLN A 50 -10.08 15.99 10.33
CA GLN A 50 -9.75 17.08 11.25
C GLN A 50 -9.56 18.40 10.51
N PHE A 51 -8.88 18.39 9.38
CA PHE A 51 -8.68 19.57 8.55
C PHE A 51 -10.01 20.16 8.10
N CYS A 52 -10.94 19.32 7.64
CA CYS A 52 -12.26 19.78 7.22
C CYS A 52 -13.05 20.39 8.39
N GLN A 53 -12.97 19.80 9.57
CA GLN A 53 -13.65 20.32 10.76
C GLN A 53 -13.07 21.68 11.18
N GLU A 54 -11.76 21.83 11.18
CA GLU A 54 -11.09 23.09 11.56
C GLU A 54 -11.44 24.23 10.61
N ASP A 55 -11.56 23.94 9.32
CA ASP A 55 -11.91 24.94 8.32
C ASP A 55 -13.41 25.17 8.17
N GLY A 56 -14.23 24.48 8.95
CA GLY A 56 -15.68 24.57 8.85
C GLY A 56 -16.25 23.97 7.57
N VAL A 57 -15.47 23.12 6.91
CA VAL A 57 -15.87 22.43 5.69
C VAL A 57 -16.44 21.06 6.07
N GLN A 58 -17.44 20.61 5.32
CA GLN A 58 -18.02 19.28 5.52
C GLN A 58 -16.99 18.18 5.23
N ASP A 59 -17.04 17.08 6.00
CA ASP A 59 -16.21 15.92 5.70
C ASP A 59 -16.47 15.44 4.27
N PRO A 60 -15.45 14.94 3.57
CA PRO A 60 -15.67 14.35 2.25
C PRO A 60 -16.71 13.21 2.33
N ASP A 61 -17.63 13.19 1.36
CA ASP A 61 -18.72 12.21 1.36
C ASP A 61 -18.21 10.77 1.36
N ASP A 62 -17.08 10.52 0.70
CA ASP A 62 -16.49 9.20 0.62
C ASP A 62 -15.79 8.76 1.91
N LEU A 63 -15.65 9.65 2.89
CA LEU A 63 -15.08 9.36 4.21
C LEU A 63 -16.10 9.39 5.34
N LYS A 64 -17.36 9.71 5.04
CA LYS A 64 -18.44 9.74 6.07
C LYS A 64 -18.87 8.33 6.40
N ASN A 65 -18.83 7.98 7.70
CA ASN A 65 -19.30 6.68 8.20
C ASN A 65 -18.70 5.51 7.43
N VAL A 66 -17.40 5.58 7.16
CA VAL A 66 -16.69 4.56 6.37
C VAL A 66 -15.87 3.68 7.30
N THR A 67 -15.95 2.38 7.07
CA THR A 67 -15.05 1.39 7.65
C THR A 67 -14.22 0.78 6.55
N PHE A 68 -12.91 0.73 6.73
CA PHE A 68 -12.02 0.14 5.74
C PHE A 68 -11.82 -1.35 6.01
N VAL A 69 -11.99 -2.15 4.96
CA VAL A 69 -11.69 -3.57 4.97
C VAL A 69 -10.38 -3.75 4.23
N TYR A 70 -9.38 -4.27 4.92
CA TYR A 70 -8.04 -4.41 4.35
C TYR A 70 -7.94 -5.70 3.56
N LYS A 71 -7.39 -5.60 2.35
CA LYS A 71 -7.12 -6.74 1.49
C LYS A 71 -5.70 -6.61 0.93
N TYR A 72 -5.06 -7.74 0.66
CA TYR A 72 -3.74 -7.75 0.09
C TYR A 72 -3.82 -7.69 -1.43
N ASP A 73 -2.98 -6.85 -2.04
CA ASP A 73 -2.79 -6.84 -3.49
C ASP A 73 -1.85 -7.99 -3.85
N MET A 74 -2.43 -9.16 -4.11
CA MET A 74 -1.65 -10.38 -4.35
C MET A 74 -0.64 -10.25 -5.47
N PRO A 75 -0.93 -9.60 -6.61
CA PRO A 75 0.09 -9.42 -7.65
C PRO A 75 1.35 -8.74 -7.16
N SER A 76 1.26 -7.72 -6.30
CA SER A 76 2.44 -7.03 -5.78
C SER A 76 3.28 -7.95 -4.90
N PHE A 77 2.64 -8.77 -4.06
CA PHE A 77 3.34 -9.72 -3.20
C PHE A 77 4.02 -10.82 -4.00
N LEU A 78 3.34 -11.37 -5.02
CA LEU A 78 3.91 -12.39 -5.88
C LEU A 78 5.11 -11.86 -6.65
N ASN A 79 5.02 -10.63 -7.17
CA ASN A 79 6.12 -9.99 -7.88
C ASN A 79 7.32 -9.74 -6.96
N TYR A 80 7.06 -9.34 -5.72
CA TYR A 80 8.12 -9.11 -4.74
C TYR A 80 8.87 -10.39 -4.42
N TYR A 81 8.15 -11.49 -4.17
CA TYR A 81 8.78 -12.78 -3.88
C TYR A 81 9.58 -13.30 -5.07
N LYS A 82 9.07 -13.15 -6.28
CA LYS A 82 9.82 -13.50 -7.49
C LYS A 82 11.10 -12.67 -7.60
N TYR A 83 11.01 -11.38 -7.33
CA TYR A 83 12.15 -10.48 -7.36
C TYR A 83 13.23 -10.92 -6.37
N LEU A 84 12.83 -11.24 -5.13
CA LEU A 84 13.75 -11.72 -4.10
C LEU A 84 14.46 -13.02 -4.52
N ASN A 85 13.71 -13.97 -5.03
CA ASN A 85 14.25 -15.25 -5.46
C ASN A 85 15.30 -15.10 -6.56
N VAL A 86 15.00 -14.26 -7.55
CA VAL A 86 15.94 -13.96 -8.65
C VAL A 86 17.19 -13.29 -8.11
N THR A 87 17.02 -12.31 -7.23
CA THR A 87 18.13 -11.56 -6.65
C THR A 87 19.03 -12.46 -5.81
N GLN A 88 18.46 -13.32 -4.97
CA GLN A 88 19.20 -14.26 -4.13
C GLN A 88 19.98 -15.26 -4.97
N PHE A 89 19.31 -15.81 -5.98
CA PHE A 89 19.96 -16.76 -6.90
C PHE A 89 21.13 -16.08 -7.63
N ALA A 90 20.92 -14.87 -8.12
CA ALA A 90 21.95 -14.12 -8.85
C ALA A 90 23.17 -13.83 -7.97
N ARG A 91 22.94 -13.48 -6.70
CA ARG A 91 24.03 -13.27 -5.73
C ARG A 91 24.83 -14.54 -5.48
N TYR A 92 24.13 -15.65 -5.32
CA TYR A 92 24.75 -16.96 -5.09
C TYR A 92 25.59 -17.38 -6.31
N ALA A 93 25.07 -17.18 -7.52
CA ALA A 93 25.73 -17.55 -8.76
C ALA A 93 26.73 -16.50 -9.27
N GLY A 94 26.83 -15.34 -8.61
CA GLY A 94 27.69 -14.24 -9.08
C GLY A 94 27.18 -13.54 -10.33
N ILE A 95 25.88 -13.57 -10.57
CA ILE A 95 25.25 -13.00 -11.77
C ILE A 95 24.52 -11.72 -11.41
N ASN A 96 24.50 -10.75 -12.34
CA ASN A 96 23.74 -9.51 -12.15
C ASN A 96 22.23 -9.80 -12.06
N PRO A 97 21.53 -9.40 -10.97
CA PRO A 97 20.11 -9.65 -10.84
C PRO A 97 19.25 -9.10 -11.98
N SER A 98 19.62 -7.95 -12.55
CA SER A 98 18.88 -7.37 -13.68
C SER A 98 18.90 -8.28 -14.90
N LEU A 99 20.04 -8.91 -15.16
CA LEU A 99 20.19 -9.85 -16.27
C LEU A 99 19.30 -11.09 -16.03
N MET A 100 19.29 -11.61 -14.82
CA MET A 100 18.44 -12.77 -14.48
C MET A 100 16.95 -12.47 -14.68
N ARG A 101 16.53 -11.27 -14.36
CA ARG A 101 15.13 -10.88 -14.55
C ARG A 101 14.74 -10.83 -16.02
N GLN A 102 15.65 -10.44 -16.91
CA GLN A 102 15.41 -10.45 -18.35
C GLN A 102 15.15 -11.86 -18.87
N TYR A 103 15.84 -12.85 -18.35
CA TYR A 103 15.66 -14.24 -18.77
C TYR A 103 14.35 -14.86 -18.28
N LYS A 104 13.71 -14.27 -17.28
CA LYS A 104 12.46 -14.80 -16.74
C LYS A 104 11.20 -14.29 -17.41
N GLN A 105 11.32 -13.29 -18.23
CA GLN A 105 10.14 -12.70 -18.91
C GLN A 105 9.66 -13.55 -20.09
#